data_84e20e3fe2972cfa067ef75588368174
#
_entry.id   84e20e3fe2972cfa067ef75588368174
#
_cell.length_a   1.000
_cell.length_b   1.000
_cell.length_c   1.000
_cell.angle_alpha   90.00
_cell.angle_beta   90.00
_cell.angle_gamma   90.00
#
_symmetry.space_group_name_H-M   'P 1'
#
loop_
_entity.id
_entity.type
_entity.pdbx_description
1 polymer ?
#
loop_
_entity_poly.entity_id
_entity_poly.type
_entity_poly.pdbx_seq_one_letter_code
_entity_poly.pdbx_strand_id
1 'polypeptide(L)'
;VHDGPKMGGYSYRMPAYPVAPGTEVPTEDMVIMTTMPVKSLITSPATGTQMTGKTLDIRGHTWADGDVASVHVSHDFGQTWQEAKLEKPVNRYAWQHFSATIELPQAGYYEIWSRATDMEGCTQPVTTPGWNPRGYGNNMVHRIAVLAG
;
A
#
# COMPACT_ATOMS: atom_id res chain seq x y z
N VAL A 1 -21.43 6.47 23.04
CA VAL A 1 -20.80 6.94 21.81
C VAL A 1 -19.58 7.70 22.23
N HIS A 2 -18.40 7.16 21.89
CA HIS A 2 -17.16 7.82 22.21
C HIS A 2 -16.84 8.77 21.05
N ASP A 3 -17.19 10.02 21.18
CA ASP A 3 -16.64 11.06 20.34
C ASP A 3 -15.14 11.08 20.57
N GLY A 4 -14.38 10.51 19.64
CA GLY A 4 -12.93 10.48 19.71
C GLY A 4 -12.33 11.87 19.42
N PRO A 5 -12.43 12.86 20.30
CA PRO A 5 -12.01 14.24 20.01
C PRO A 5 -10.52 14.34 19.69
N LYS A 6 -9.75 13.35 20.08
CA LYS A 6 -8.31 13.29 19.79
C LYS A 6 -8.02 13.10 18.31
N MET A 7 -8.84 12.33 17.60
CA MET A 7 -8.63 12.08 16.15
C MET A 7 -9.11 13.24 15.28
N GLY A 8 -9.88 14.16 15.79
CA GLY A 8 -10.29 15.40 15.12
C GLY A 8 -9.32 16.57 15.32
N GLY A 9 -8.28 16.42 16.15
CA GLY A 9 -7.29 17.45 16.38
C GLY A 9 -6.50 17.81 15.11
N TYR A 10 -6.01 19.05 15.05
CA TYR A 10 -5.25 19.54 13.88
C TYR A 10 -4.10 18.62 13.46
N SER A 11 -3.42 17.99 14.42
CA SER A 11 -2.30 17.08 14.17
C SER A 11 -2.68 15.79 13.43
N TYR A 12 -3.97 15.46 13.33
CA TYR A 12 -4.50 14.28 12.65
C TYR A 12 -5.21 14.62 11.32
N ARG A 13 -5.11 15.88 10.90
CA ARG A 13 -5.72 16.33 9.65
C ARG A 13 -4.74 16.24 8.50
N MET A 14 -5.27 16.23 7.31
CA MET A 14 -4.52 16.25 6.06
C MET A 14 -5.01 17.40 5.17
N PRO A 15 -4.19 17.89 4.22
CA PRO A 15 -4.66 18.86 3.24
C PRO A 15 -5.88 18.35 2.47
N ALA A 16 -6.86 19.20 2.22
CA ALA A 16 -8.05 18.89 1.43
C ALA A 16 -7.75 18.68 -0.06
N TYR A 17 -6.58 19.13 -0.52
CA TYR A 17 -6.12 19.05 -1.90
C TYR A 17 -4.62 18.76 -1.95
N PRO A 18 -4.11 18.21 -3.07
CA PRO A 18 -2.68 17.96 -3.23
C PRO A 18 -1.86 19.25 -3.13
N VAL A 19 -0.79 19.23 -2.33
CA VAL A 19 0.12 20.36 -2.14
C VAL A 19 1.57 19.93 -2.39
N ALA A 20 2.41 20.88 -2.76
CA ALA A 20 3.84 20.64 -2.90
C ALA A 20 4.52 20.43 -1.54
N PRO A 21 5.62 19.65 -1.47
CA PRO A 21 6.40 19.51 -0.24
C PRO A 21 6.82 20.87 0.35
N GLY A 22 6.62 21.02 1.66
CA GLY A 22 6.96 22.25 2.38
C GLY A 22 5.91 23.37 2.32
N THR A 23 4.76 23.14 1.67
CA THR A 23 3.67 24.13 1.62
C THR A 23 3.08 24.32 3.02
N GLU A 24 2.92 25.57 3.44
CA GLU A 24 2.07 25.92 4.59
C GLU A 24 0.61 25.84 4.17
N VAL A 25 -0.13 24.93 4.80
CA VAL A 25 -1.56 24.74 4.50
C VAL A 25 -2.38 25.46 5.55
N PRO A 26 -3.29 26.38 5.16
CA PRO A 26 -4.19 27.04 6.10
C PRO A 26 -5.00 26.03 6.94
N THR A 27 -5.31 26.39 8.19
CA THR A 27 -6.02 25.48 9.11
C THR A 27 -7.40 25.08 8.58
N GLU A 28 -8.08 25.96 7.89
CA GLU A 28 -9.39 25.75 7.27
C GLU A 28 -9.34 24.71 6.14
N ASP A 29 -8.19 24.58 5.48
CA ASP A 29 -7.96 23.63 4.40
C ASP A 29 -7.44 22.27 4.90
N MET A 30 -7.28 22.12 6.20
CA MET A 30 -6.89 20.85 6.82
C MET A 30 -8.13 20.07 7.26
N VAL A 31 -8.42 18.97 6.57
CA VAL A 31 -9.60 18.13 6.79
C VAL A 31 -9.30 16.91 7.65
N ILE A 32 -10.32 16.44 8.38
CA ILE A 32 -10.23 15.19 9.14
C ILE A 32 -10.24 14.03 8.15
N MET A 33 -9.29 13.11 8.32
CA MET A 33 -9.28 11.86 7.59
C MET A 33 -10.38 10.94 8.14
N THR A 34 -11.42 10.72 7.37
CA THR A 34 -12.59 9.91 7.76
C THR A 34 -12.57 8.51 7.14
N THR A 35 -11.76 8.30 6.11
CA THR A 35 -11.64 7.04 5.39
C THR A 35 -10.19 6.57 5.34
N MET A 36 -9.98 5.27 5.24
CA MET A 36 -8.66 4.68 5.12
C MET A 36 -8.39 4.33 3.65
N PRO A 37 -7.44 5.01 2.98
CA PRO A 37 -7.11 4.67 1.60
C PRO A 37 -6.62 3.23 1.51
N VAL A 38 -6.97 2.56 0.40
CA VAL A 38 -6.52 1.19 0.14
C VAL A 38 -5.00 1.09 0.14
N LYS A 39 -4.48 0.05 0.81
CA LYS A 39 -3.04 -0.18 0.92
C LYS A 39 -2.71 -1.66 1.01
N SER A 40 -1.55 -2.03 0.49
CA SER A 40 -0.92 -3.33 0.67
C SER A 40 0.52 -3.17 1.16
N LEU A 41 1.00 -4.16 1.91
CA LEU A 41 2.40 -4.30 2.35
C LEU A 41 2.86 -5.72 2.10
N ILE A 42 4.03 -5.89 1.50
CA ILE A 42 4.73 -7.19 1.44
C ILE A 42 5.41 -7.38 2.79
N THR A 43 5.15 -8.50 3.44
CA THR A 43 5.73 -8.87 4.73
C THR A 43 6.76 -9.99 4.61
N SER A 44 6.75 -10.71 3.50
CA SER A 44 7.73 -11.74 3.16
C SER A 44 7.89 -11.82 1.64
N PRO A 45 9.11 -11.92 1.15
CA PRO A 45 10.38 -11.84 1.87
C PRO A 45 10.67 -10.44 2.41
N ALA A 46 11.67 -10.32 3.29
CA ALA A 46 12.18 -9.02 3.72
C ALA A 46 12.96 -8.34 2.58
N THR A 47 12.99 -7.01 2.57
CA THR A 47 13.85 -6.30 1.63
C THR A 47 15.32 -6.65 1.87
N GLY A 48 16.10 -6.78 0.79
CA GLY A 48 17.50 -7.20 0.83
C GLY A 48 17.69 -8.72 0.86
N THR A 49 16.62 -9.52 0.78
CA THR A 49 16.72 -10.98 0.72
C THR A 49 17.55 -11.41 -0.51
N GLN A 50 18.53 -12.28 -0.26
CA GLN A 50 19.23 -13.03 -1.29
C GLN A 50 18.57 -14.40 -1.42
N MET A 51 18.27 -14.82 -2.64
CA MET A 51 17.64 -16.09 -2.90
C MET A 51 18.41 -16.87 -3.97
N THR A 52 18.32 -18.19 -3.87
CA THR A 52 18.79 -19.11 -4.92
C THR A 52 17.58 -19.64 -5.68
N GLY A 53 17.73 -19.76 -7.00
CA GLY A 53 16.62 -20.19 -7.86
C GLY A 53 15.78 -19.03 -8.37
N LYS A 54 14.71 -19.38 -9.09
CA LYS A 54 13.88 -18.41 -9.84
C LYS A 54 12.50 -18.19 -9.27
N THR A 55 12.04 -19.03 -8.35
CA THR A 55 10.69 -18.97 -7.80
C THR A 55 10.72 -18.18 -6.51
N LEU A 56 9.87 -17.17 -6.39
CA LEU A 56 9.74 -16.31 -5.21
C LEU A 56 8.32 -16.37 -4.66
N ASP A 57 8.19 -16.83 -3.42
CA ASP A 57 6.94 -16.77 -2.67
C ASP A 57 6.82 -15.44 -1.94
N ILE A 58 5.69 -14.76 -2.17
CA ILE A 58 5.37 -13.46 -1.61
C ILE A 58 4.18 -13.61 -0.67
N ARG A 59 4.23 -12.96 0.47
CA ARG A 59 3.11 -12.80 1.40
C ARG A 59 3.01 -11.37 1.85
N GLY A 60 1.79 -10.96 2.16
CA GLY A 60 1.56 -9.62 2.63
C GLY A 60 0.20 -9.42 3.26
N HIS A 61 -0.03 -8.19 3.65
CA HIS A 61 -1.30 -7.71 4.21
C HIS A 61 -1.84 -6.58 3.35
N THR A 62 -3.16 -6.48 3.29
CA THR A 62 -3.86 -5.40 2.60
C THR A 62 -5.08 -4.98 3.39
N TRP A 63 -5.50 -3.72 3.24
CA TRP A 63 -6.68 -3.16 3.89
C TRP A 63 -7.20 -1.95 3.12
N ALA A 64 -8.44 -1.59 3.39
CA ALA A 64 -9.12 -0.40 2.87
C ALA A 64 -10.16 0.07 3.89
N ASP A 65 -10.88 1.15 3.58
CA ASP A 65 -12.13 1.50 4.25
C ASP A 65 -13.26 0.60 3.73
N GLY A 66 -13.31 -0.63 4.20
CA GLY A 66 -14.13 -1.72 3.68
C GLY A 66 -13.28 -2.86 3.16
N ASP A 67 -13.81 -3.61 2.19
CA ASP A 67 -13.14 -4.77 1.65
C ASP A 67 -12.19 -4.41 0.50
N VAL A 68 -11.11 -5.18 0.39
CA VAL A 68 -10.19 -5.13 -0.75
C VAL A 68 -10.71 -6.06 -1.85
N ALA A 69 -10.78 -5.56 -3.08
CA ALA A 69 -11.24 -6.33 -4.23
C ALA A 69 -10.14 -7.23 -4.79
N SER A 70 -8.92 -6.71 -4.91
CA SER A 70 -7.78 -7.46 -5.45
C SER A 70 -6.44 -6.91 -4.99
N VAL A 71 -5.43 -7.77 -5.04
CA VAL A 71 -4.03 -7.39 -4.89
C VAL A 71 -3.27 -7.94 -6.09
N HIS A 72 -2.39 -7.12 -6.64
CA HIS A 72 -1.50 -7.51 -7.73
C HIS A 72 -0.05 -7.30 -7.33
N VAL A 73 0.83 -8.13 -7.83
CA VAL A 73 2.28 -8.05 -7.65
C VAL A 73 2.98 -7.86 -8.99
N SER A 74 4.10 -7.16 -8.98
CA SER A 74 4.96 -6.94 -10.15
C SER A 74 6.42 -7.16 -9.76
N HIS A 75 7.23 -7.63 -10.72
CA HIS A 75 8.69 -7.78 -10.57
C HIS A 75 9.47 -7.02 -11.66
N ASP A 76 8.77 -6.23 -12.45
CA ASP A 76 9.29 -5.50 -13.63
C ASP A 76 8.96 -4.00 -13.59
N PHE A 77 9.01 -3.42 -12.38
CA PHE A 77 8.73 -2.00 -12.11
C PHE A 77 7.32 -1.56 -12.52
N GLY A 78 6.34 -2.47 -12.39
CA GLY A 78 4.94 -2.19 -12.67
C GLY A 78 4.57 -2.24 -14.16
N GLN A 79 5.41 -2.79 -15.03
CA GLN A 79 5.08 -2.98 -16.45
C GLN A 79 4.04 -4.09 -16.62
N THR A 80 4.19 -5.19 -15.88
CA THR A 80 3.21 -6.26 -15.81
C THR A 80 2.79 -6.54 -14.37
N TRP A 81 1.57 -7.04 -14.22
CA TRP A 81 0.98 -7.31 -12.91
C TRP A 81 0.34 -8.68 -12.91
N GLN A 82 0.68 -9.49 -11.90
CA GLN A 82 0.07 -10.78 -11.64
C GLN A 82 -0.87 -10.65 -10.44
N GLU A 83 -2.09 -11.17 -10.55
CA GLU A 83 -3.03 -11.20 -9.43
C GLU A 83 -2.53 -12.15 -8.34
N ALA A 84 -2.59 -11.68 -7.10
CA ALA A 84 -2.26 -12.46 -5.91
C ALA A 84 -3.52 -13.13 -5.37
N LYS A 85 -3.35 -14.27 -4.72
CA LYS A 85 -4.42 -14.90 -3.95
C LYS A 85 -4.74 -14.05 -2.73
N LEU A 86 -5.96 -13.56 -2.64
CA LEU A 86 -6.47 -12.79 -1.53
C LEU A 86 -7.31 -13.67 -0.61
N GLU A 87 -7.05 -13.64 0.70
CA GLU A 87 -7.83 -14.33 1.69
C GLU A 87 -9.00 -13.45 2.15
N LYS A 88 -10.09 -14.08 2.59
CA LYS A 88 -11.24 -13.37 3.13
C LYS A 88 -10.87 -12.71 4.46
N PRO A 89 -11.35 -11.48 4.74
CA PRO A 89 -11.14 -10.84 6.03
C PRO A 89 -11.87 -11.61 7.14
N VAL A 90 -11.31 -11.64 8.33
CA VAL A 90 -11.95 -12.29 9.50
C VAL A 90 -13.19 -11.52 9.97
N ASN A 91 -13.27 -10.24 9.70
CA ASN A 91 -14.44 -9.37 9.93
C ASN A 91 -14.29 -8.09 9.09
N ARG A 92 -15.34 -7.27 9.06
CA ARG A 92 -15.31 -5.95 8.42
C ARG A 92 -14.20 -5.08 9.01
N TYR A 93 -13.44 -4.39 8.16
CA TYR A 93 -12.28 -3.54 8.48
C TYR A 93 -11.04 -4.31 8.97
N ALA A 94 -11.06 -5.65 9.03
CA ALA A 94 -9.84 -6.39 9.26
C ALA A 94 -8.95 -6.37 8.02
N TRP A 95 -7.65 -6.36 8.24
CA TRP A 95 -6.71 -6.60 7.15
C TRP A 95 -6.92 -7.99 6.56
N GLN A 96 -6.57 -8.16 5.29
CA GLN A 96 -6.63 -9.42 4.58
C GLN A 96 -5.20 -9.87 4.25
N HIS A 97 -4.96 -11.17 4.33
CA HIS A 97 -3.70 -11.73 3.86
C HIS A 97 -3.76 -11.92 2.35
N PHE A 98 -2.62 -11.70 1.69
CA PHE A 98 -2.45 -12.09 0.30
C PHE A 98 -1.16 -12.90 0.12
N SER A 99 -1.13 -13.72 -0.92
CA SER A 99 0.03 -14.50 -1.32
C SER A 99 0.12 -14.60 -2.83
N ALA A 100 1.36 -14.67 -3.34
CA ALA A 100 1.65 -14.93 -4.73
C ALA A 100 2.96 -15.69 -4.85
N THR A 101 3.07 -16.50 -5.90
CA THR A 101 4.33 -17.10 -6.32
C THR A 101 4.66 -16.54 -7.69
N ILE A 102 5.84 -15.96 -7.85
CA ILE A 102 6.32 -15.40 -9.12
C ILE A 102 7.58 -16.10 -9.59
N GLU A 103 7.74 -16.17 -10.92
CA GLU A 103 8.96 -16.66 -11.56
C GLU A 103 9.80 -15.46 -12.01
N LEU A 104 11.05 -15.41 -11.55
CA LEU A 104 12.02 -14.41 -11.99
C LEU A 104 12.74 -14.91 -13.24
N PRO A 105 12.85 -14.10 -14.31
CA PRO A 105 13.36 -14.59 -15.58
C PRO A 105 14.84 -14.97 -15.55
N GLN A 106 15.65 -14.34 -14.72
CA GLN A 106 17.10 -14.58 -14.63
C GLN A 106 17.65 -14.15 -13.26
N ALA A 107 18.90 -14.47 -13.00
CA ALA A 107 19.63 -13.94 -11.86
C ALA A 107 19.77 -12.41 -11.98
N GLY A 108 19.67 -11.69 -10.85
CA GLY A 108 19.80 -10.24 -10.82
C GLY A 108 19.03 -9.56 -9.69
N TYR A 109 19.04 -8.24 -9.72
CA TYR A 109 18.30 -7.41 -8.78
C TYR A 109 16.87 -7.20 -9.26
N TYR A 110 15.91 -7.33 -8.35
CA TYR A 110 14.49 -7.10 -8.60
C TYR A 110 13.88 -6.23 -7.50
N GLU A 111 13.00 -5.34 -7.92
CA GLU A 111 12.02 -4.76 -7.00
C GLU A 111 10.69 -5.50 -7.16
N ILE A 112 10.18 -6.00 -6.07
CA ILE A 112 8.87 -6.62 -6.01
C ILE A 112 7.89 -5.61 -5.45
N TRP A 113 6.87 -5.30 -6.25
CA TRP A 113 5.86 -4.30 -5.90
C TRP A 113 4.53 -4.99 -5.58
N SER A 114 3.77 -4.44 -4.64
CA SER A 114 2.38 -4.83 -4.40
C SER A 114 1.45 -3.65 -4.54
N ARG A 115 0.29 -3.90 -5.17
CA ARG A 115 -0.75 -2.91 -5.43
C ARG A 115 -2.11 -3.50 -5.14
N ALA A 116 -2.86 -2.88 -4.24
CA ALA A 116 -4.23 -3.24 -3.91
C ALA A 116 -5.24 -2.32 -4.60
N THR A 117 -6.42 -2.86 -4.86
CA THR A 117 -7.61 -2.15 -5.34
C THR A 117 -8.77 -2.49 -4.41
N ASP A 118 -9.53 -1.50 -3.97
CA ASP A 118 -10.71 -1.70 -3.13
C ASP A 118 -11.96 -2.01 -3.96
N MET A 119 -13.07 -2.26 -3.27
CA MET A 119 -14.35 -2.58 -3.90
C MET A 119 -14.99 -1.41 -4.66
N GLU A 120 -14.52 -0.18 -4.44
CA GLU A 120 -14.93 1.02 -5.16
C GLU A 120 -14.09 1.28 -6.41
N GLY A 121 -13.04 0.45 -6.63
CA GLY A 121 -12.12 0.57 -7.77
C GLY A 121 -10.97 1.55 -7.53
N CYS A 122 -10.82 2.09 -6.32
CA CYS A 122 -9.67 2.90 -5.98
C CYS A 122 -8.42 2.02 -5.87
N THR A 123 -7.39 2.37 -6.60
CA THR A 123 -6.13 1.60 -6.68
C THR A 123 -4.98 2.40 -6.09
N GLN A 124 -4.08 1.72 -5.39
CA GLN A 124 -2.86 2.35 -4.88
C GLN A 124 -2.06 3.03 -6.00
N PRO A 125 -1.70 4.30 -5.83
CA PRO A 125 -0.85 5.01 -6.80
C PRO A 125 0.60 4.52 -6.71
N VAL A 126 1.33 4.63 -7.81
CA VAL A 126 2.78 4.34 -7.83
C VAL A 126 3.56 5.33 -6.96
N THR A 127 3.11 6.57 -6.93
CA THR A 127 3.64 7.64 -6.07
C THR A 127 2.50 8.33 -5.35
N THR A 128 2.79 8.87 -4.17
CA THR A 128 1.79 9.63 -3.40
C THR A 128 1.29 10.81 -4.21
N PRO A 129 -0.03 10.98 -4.41
CA PRO A 129 -0.58 12.04 -5.26
C PRO A 129 -0.41 13.46 -4.70
N GLY A 130 -0.05 13.57 -3.43
CA GLY A 130 0.19 14.85 -2.77
C GLY A 130 1.06 14.69 -1.54
N TRP A 131 1.53 15.81 -1.03
CA TRP A 131 2.31 15.84 0.20
C TRP A 131 1.40 16.09 1.41
N ASN A 132 1.69 15.41 2.52
CA ASN A 132 1.04 15.64 3.80
C ASN A 132 2.12 15.97 4.84
N PRO A 133 2.09 17.14 5.48
CA PRO A 133 3.10 17.55 6.47
C PRO A 133 3.17 16.61 7.69
N ARG A 134 2.13 15.80 7.90
CA ARG A 134 2.06 14.82 8.99
C ARG A 134 2.30 13.38 8.54
N GLY A 135 2.47 13.14 7.25
CA GLY A 135 2.73 11.82 6.67
C GLY A 135 1.51 10.88 6.62
N TYR A 136 0.31 11.35 6.96
CA TYR A 136 -0.90 10.52 6.91
C TYR A 136 -1.36 10.27 5.47
N GLY A 137 -2.07 9.16 5.27
CA GLY A 137 -2.68 8.82 3.99
C GLY A 137 -1.70 8.33 2.92
N ASN A 138 -0.44 8.08 3.25
CA ASN A 138 0.51 7.50 2.31
C ASN A 138 0.08 6.08 1.96
N ASN A 139 -0.48 5.93 0.77
CA ASN A 139 -0.95 4.67 0.22
C ASN A 139 -0.23 4.26 -1.07
N MET A 140 0.92 4.85 -1.40
CA MET A 140 1.70 4.41 -2.56
C MET A 140 1.99 2.91 -2.53
N VAL A 141 2.21 2.29 -3.70
CA VAL A 141 2.59 0.89 -3.82
C VAL A 141 3.77 0.55 -2.91
N HIS A 142 3.71 -0.61 -2.27
CA HIS A 142 4.83 -1.07 -1.45
C HIS A 142 5.85 -1.79 -2.31
N ARG A 143 7.12 -1.60 -1.99
CA ARG A 143 8.26 -2.16 -2.73
C ARG A 143 9.24 -2.80 -1.77
N ILE A 144 9.75 -3.96 -2.15
CA ILE A 144 10.89 -4.62 -1.52
C ILE A 144 11.93 -4.94 -2.59
N ALA A 145 13.20 -5.01 -2.19
CA ALA A 145 14.29 -5.42 -3.05
C ALA A 145 14.66 -6.88 -2.78
N VAL A 146 14.92 -7.66 -3.81
CA VAL A 146 15.47 -9.02 -3.71
C VAL A 146 16.61 -9.20 -4.72
N LEU A 147 17.57 -10.05 -4.38
CA LEU A 147 18.68 -10.44 -5.25
C LEU A 147 18.56 -11.93 -5.55
N ALA A 148 18.24 -12.28 -6.78
CA ALA A 148 18.21 -13.66 -7.27
C ALA A 148 19.57 -14.07 -7.80
N GLY A 149 20.06 -15.25 -7.37
CA GLY A 149 21.34 -15.81 -7.77
C GLY A 149 21.26 -17.27 -8.20
#